data_ad6d6e1f8ec27cd4132112c4cdfd2bb0
#
_entry.id   ad6d6e1f8ec27cd4132112c4cdfd2bb0
#
_cell.length_a   1.000
_cell.length_b   1.000
_cell.length_c   1.000
_cell.angle_alpha   90.00
_cell.angle_beta   90.00
_cell.angle_gamma   90.00
#
_symmetry.space_group_name_H-M   'P 1'
#
loop_
_entity.id
_entity.type
_entity.pdbx_description
1 polymer ?
#
loop_
_entity_poly.entity_id
_entity_poly.type
_entity_poly.pdbx_seq_one_letter_code
_entity_poly.pdbx_strand_id
1 'polypeptide(L)'
;LGQSLTLTAADGTDLNLQPTEELAFAGAHLYAYSYLYDKKMATTDKDVKATFTIDMKDKGGDDIYMNLWMKGEPEREVFTALAPMTEGLSRTPNMPYNIKEQPTLTFVARQHGEAWNRPFVSIYEPSTKNEPSAIQSVSYFDAEETGLKDFAGICVKSKNGRVDHIFSLSDAAHTATYQGMKVKADYAVISNEYAGNRTLFLGNGTQLVAPGIMIQTDSAANVLLEKKEGKWYIISSAPCTVVINGKKVKSGVEPKLTLLRI
;
A
#
# COMPACT_ATOMS: atom_id res chain seq x y z
N LEU A 1 20.54 -10.75 19.14
CA LEU A 1 19.46 -10.16 18.37
C LEU A 1 18.20 -11.00 18.53
N GLY A 2 17.14 -10.38 19.01
CA GLY A 2 15.80 -10.97 19.00
C GLY A 2 15.07 -10.63 17.71
N GLN A 3 14.14 -11.47 17.31
CA GLN A 3 13.21 -11.17 16.22
C GLN A 3 11.82 -11.68 16.56
N SER A 4 10.81 -11.00 16.06
CA SER A 4 9.41 -11.42 16.24
C SER A 4 8.55 -10.98 15.07
N LEU A 5 7.47 -11.71 14.85
CA LEU A 5 6.39 -11.35 13.92
C LEU A 5 5.08 -11.34 14.70
N THR A 6 4.44 -10.18 14.75
CA THR A 6 3.09 -10.02 15.29
C THR A 6 2.11 -9.82 14.15
N LEU A 7 1.01 -10.57 14.16
CA LEU A 7 -0.07 -10.47 13.18
C LEU A 7 -1.41 -10.26 13.90
N THR A 8 -2.06 -9.15 13.60
CA THR A 8 -3.36 -8.76 14.16
C THR A 8 -4.29 -8.29 13.04
N ALA A 9 -5.57 -8.10 13.33
CA ALA A 9 -6.38 -7.23 12.50
C ALA A 9 -5.80 -5.80 12.50
N ALA A 10 -6.09 -5.01 11.47
CA ALA A 10 -5.55 -3.65 11.34
C ALA A 10 -6.00 -2.70 12.46
N ASP A 11 -7.13 -3.00 13.12
CA ASP A 11 -7.64 -2.31 14.30
C ASP A 11 -6.99 -2.74 15.62
N GLY A 12 -6.04 -3.69 15.56
CA GLY A 12 -5.35 -4.25 16.71
C GLY A 12 -6.05 -5.45 17.35
N THR A 13 -7.22 -5.87 16.84
CA THR A 13 -7.92 -7.06 17.37
C THR A 13 -7.09 -8.32 17.10
N ASP A 14 -7.03 -9.21 18.09
CA ASP A 14 -6.40 -10.51 17.94
C ASP A 14 -7.14 -11.36 16.90
N LEU A 15 -6.41 -11.95 15.98
CA LEU A 15 -6.92 -12.88 14.97
C LEU A 15 -7.09 -14.30 15.50
N ASN A 16 -6.65 -14.57 16.73
CA ASN A 16 -6.70 -15.89 17.34
C ASN A 16 -6.04 -16.99 16.47
N LEU A 17 -4.81 -16.71 16.02
CA LEU A 17 -4.03 -17.63 15.19
C LEU A 17 -3.88 -18.99 15.86
N GLN A 18 -4.27 -20.07 15.18
CA GLN A 18 -4.19 -21.43 15.67
C GLN A 18 -3.01 -22.16 15.01
N PRO A 19 -2.26 -22.98 15.77
CA PRO A 19 -1.25 -23.87 15.19
C PRO A 19 -1.88 -24.72 14.08
N THR A 20 -1.13 -24.94 13.01
CA THR A 20 -1.58 -25.76 11.89
C THR A 20 -0.44 -26.60 11.31
N GLU A 21 -0.73 -27.87 11.03
CA GLU A 21 0.12 -28.75 10.26
C GLU A 21 -0.20 -28.71 8.77
N GLU A 22 -1.23 -27.96 8.39
CA GLU A 22 -1.63 -27.85 6.99
C GLU A 22 -0.46 -27.31 6.15
N LEU A 23 -0.05 -28.12 5.18
CA LEU A 23 0.82 -27.67 4.12
C LEU A 23 -0.05 -26.86 3.16
N ALA A 24 -0.31 -25.63 3.54
CA ALA A 24 -1.16 -24.69 2.82
C ALA A 24 -0.80 -24.52 1.34
N PHE A 25 0.33 -25.10 0.93
CA PHE A 25 0.95 -24.92 -0.37
C PHE A 25 1.40 -26.24 -0.99
N ALA A 26 0.83 -27.37 -0.55
CA ALA A 26 1.12 -28.69 -1.10
C ALA A 26 0.52 -28.85 -2.51
N GLY A 27 1.03 -28.10 -3.46
CA GLY A 27 0.93 -28.44 -4.87
C GLY A 27 2.26 -29.00 -5.34
N ALA A 28 2.26 -29.87 -6.33
CA ALA A 28 3.44 -30.56 -6.85
C ALA A 28 4.61 -29.65 -7.29
N HIS A 29 4.42 -28.33 -7.28
CA HIS A 29 5.37 -27.33 -7.74
C HIS A 29 5.84 -26.34 -6.68
N LEU A 30 5.40 -26.47 -5.42
CA LEU A 30 5.65 -25.47 -4.38
C LEU A 30 6.50 -26.05 -3.23
N TYR A 31 7.54 -26.80 -3.56
CA TYR A 31 8.44 -27.40 -2.57
C TYR A 31 9.03 -26.40 -1.57
N ALA A 32 9.23 -25.15 -1.95
CA ALA A 32 9.77 -24.13 -1.05
C ALA A 32 8.92 -23.92 0.21
N TYR A 33 7.61 -24.02 0.11
CA TYR A 33 6.70 -23.84 1.25
C TYR A 33 6.65 -25.07 2.18
N SER A 34 7.11 -26.22 1.74
CA SER A 34 7.21 -27.41 2.58
C SER A 34 8.25 -27.28 3.70
N TYR A 35 9.18 -26.31 3.57
CA TYR A 35 10.18 -26.01 4.58
C TYR A 35 9.69 -25.04 5.66
N LEU A 36 8.48 -24.48 5.53
CA LEU A 36 7.89 -23.64 6.55
C LEU A 36 7.49 -24.48 7.77
N TYR A 37 7.85 -24.02 8.94
CA TYR A 37 7.54 -24.67 10.20
C TYR A 37 7.02 -23.67 11.23
N ASP A 38 6.56 -24.16 12.38
CA ASP A 38 5.92 -23.35 13.44
C ASP A 38 4.80 -22.47 12.86
N LYS A 39 3.97 -23.07 12.03
CA LYS A 39 2.90 -22.38 11.32
C LYS A 39 1.70 -22.14 12.23
N LYS A 40 1.18 -20.92 12.17
CA LYS A 40 -0.11 -20.56 12.76
C LYS A 40 -0.98 -19.89 11.70
N MET A 41 -2.28 -20.14 11.75
CA MET A 41 -3.23 -19.69 10.73
C MET A 41 -4.48 -19.10 11.37
N ALA A 42 -5.07 -18.12 10.67
CA ALA A 42 -6.45 -17.70 10.84
C ALA A 42 -7.09 -17.48 9.48
N THR A 43 -8.42 -17.66 9.39
CA THR A 43 -9.24 -17.22 8.27
C THR A 43 -9.93 -15.92 8.68
N THR A 44 -9.85 -14.89 7.86
CA THR A 44 -10.39 -13.57 8.20
C THR A 44 -10.79 -12.78 6.96
N ASP A 45 -11.87 -12.02 7.07
CA ASP A 45 -12.30 -10.99 6.13
C ASP A 45 -11.78 -9.59 6.50
N LYS A 46 -11.16 -9.46 7.69
CA LYS A 46 -10.65 -8.18 8.18
C LYS A 46 -9.34 -7.80 7.51
N ASP A 47 -9.12 -6.49 7.35
CA ASP A 47 -7.80 -5.96 7.07
C ASP A 47 -6.82 -6.38 8.17
N VAL A 48 -5.61 -6.75 7.81
CA VAL A 48 -4.61 -7.25 8.74
C VAL A 48 -3.38 -6.34 8.80
N LYS A 49 -2.69 -6.39 9.94
CA LYS A 49 -1.39 -5.75 10.14
C LYS A 49 -0.39 -6.77 10.64
N ALA A 50 0.70 -6.93 9.89
CA ALA A 50 1.88 -7.68 10.32
C ALA A 50 3.00 -6.70 10.70
N THR A 51 3.66 -6.94 11.84
CA THR A 51 4.83 -6.17 12.26
C THR A 51 5.99 -7.13 12.50
N PHE A 52 7.00 -7.02 11.64
CA PHE A 52 8.29 -7.70 11.81
C PHE A 52 9.17 -6.81 12.66
N THR A 53 9.77 -7.36 13.70
CA THR A 53 10.67 -6.64 14.62
C THR A 53 12.02 -7.32 14.67
N ILE A 54 13.08 -6.53 14.57
CA ILE A 54 14.45 -6.95 14.87
C ILE A 54 14.91 -6.13 16.06
N ASP A 55 15.11 -6.82 17.20
CA ASP A 55 15.63 -6.22 18.43
C ASP A 55 17.15 -6.06 18.31
N MET A 56 17.62 -4.82 18.31
CA MET A 56 19.02 -4.46 18.17
C MET A 56 19.68 -4.09 19.49
N LYS A 57 19.01 -4.23 20.64
CA LYS A 57 19.51 -3.79 21.97
C LYS A 57 20.90 -4.30 22.29
N ASP A 58 21.17 -5.58 22.04
CA ASP A 58 22.46 -6.21 22.31
C ASP A 58 23.61 -5.63 21.46
N LYS A 59 23.29 -4.84 20.44
CA LYS A 59 24.24 -4.19 19.54
C LYS A 59 24.32 -2.69 19.71
N GLY A 60 23.58 -2.14 20.69
CA GLY A 60 23.52 -0.69 20.92
C GLY A 60 22.81 0.09 19.83
N GLY A 61 22.09 -0.60 18.95
CA GLY A 61 21.29 -0.01 17.87
C GLY A 61 19.82 0.13 18.25
N ASP A 62 19.08 0.82 17.39
CA ASP A 62 17.63 0.93 17.48
C ASP A 62 16.92 -0.32 16.98
N ASP A 63 15.83 -0.68 17.61
CA ASP A 63 14.92 -1.69 17.07
C ASP A 63 14.43 -1.27 15.69
N ILE A 64 14.40 -2.23 14.76
CA ILE A 64 13.97 -2.03 13.39
C ILE A 64 12.63 -2.73 13.21
N TYR A 65 11.69 -2.03 12.58
CA TYR A 65 10.36 -2.54 12.30
C TYR A 65 10.06 -2.49 10.80
N MET A 66 9.43 -3.54 10.29
CA MET A 66 8.72 -3.51 9.02
C MET A 66 7.25 -3.73 9.31
N ASN A 67 6.46 -2.69 9.08
CA ASN A 67 5.01 -2.76 9.17
C ASN A 67 4.43 -3.09 7.80
N LEU A 68 3.49 -4.02 7.77
CA LEU A 68 2.74 -4.40 6.59
C LEU A 68 1.27 -4.34 6.93
N TRP A 69 0.48 -3.61 6.15
CA TRP A 69 -0.98 -3.68 6.15
C TRP A 69 -1.44 -4.37 4.88
N MET A 70 -2.43 -5.25 4.99
CA MET A 70 -3.00 -5.95 3.85
C MET A 70 -4.52 -5.91 3.90
N LYS A 71 -5.13 -5.67 2.73
CA LYS A 71 -6.57 -5.70 2.55
C LYS A 71 -7.15 -7.06 2.94
N GLY A 72 -8.20 -7.04 3.76
CA GLY A 72 -9.03 -8.20 4.03
C GLY A 72 -9.88 -8.59 2.82
N GLU A 73 -10.22 -9.85 2.72
CA GLU A 73 -11.14 -10.39 1.73
C GLU A 73 -11.87 -11.59 2.33
N PRO A 74 -13.10 -11.88 1.91
CA PRO A 74 -13.81 -13.06 2.38
C PRO A 74 -13.00 -14.34 2.23
N GLU A 75 -12.96 -15.15 3.28
CA GLU A 75 -12.26 -16.44 3.32
C GLU A 75 -10.74 -16.35 3.08
N ARG A 76 -10.12 -15.17 3.29
CA ARG A 76 -8.66 -15.04 3.19
C ARG A 76 -8.01 -15.72 4.36
N GLU A 77 -7.05 -16.56 4.06
CA GLU A 77 -6.22 -17.21 5.05
C GLU A 77 -4.91 -16.45 5.23
N VAL A 78 -4.52 -16.22 6.48
CA VAL A 78 -3.29 -15.55 6.84
C VAL A 78 -2.49 -16.43 7.78
N PHE A 79 -1.19 -16.53 7.54
CA PHE A 79 -0.27 -17.37 8.27
C PHE A 79 0.91 -16.59 8.79
N THR A 80 1.37 -16.95 9.97
CA THR A 80 2.74 -16.71 10.41
C THR A 80 3.48 -18.03 10.41
N ALA A 81 4.74 -18.02 9.98
CA ALA A 81 5.57 -19.19 9.93
C ALA A 81 7.05 -18.82 10.10
N LEU A 82 7.87 -19.82 10.32
CA LEU A 82 9.32 -19.73 10.23
C LEU A 82 9.80 -20.46 8.98
N ALA A 83 10.67 -19.82 8.21
CA ALA A 83 11.41 -20.48 7.14
C ALA A 83 12.84 -20.73 7.60
N PRO A 84 13.55 -21.72 7.03
CA PRO A 84 14.98 -21.89 7.26
C PRO A 84 15.75 -20.59 6.99
N MET A 85 16.89 -20.43 7.60
CA MET A 85 17.76 -19.29 7.33
C MET A 85 18.12 -19.19 5.86
N THR A 86 18.27 -17.98 5.37
CA THR A 86 18.62 -17.76 3.97
C THR A 86 20.10 -18.10 3.74
N GLU A 87 20.40 -19.02 2.83
CA GLU A 87 21.78 -19.39 2.49
C GLU A 87 22.61 -18.18 2.03
N GLY A 88 22.02 -17.25 1.34
CA GLY A 88 22.66 -15.98 0.95
C GLY A 88 23.18 -15.19 2.14
N LEU A 89 22.43 -15.12 3.25
CA LEU A 89 22.90 -14.47 4.49
C LEU A 89 24.07 -15.24 5.12
N SER A 90 24.04 -16.57 5.09
CA SER A 90 25.13 -17.38 5.64
C SER A 90 26.47 -17.19 4.92
N ARG A 91 26.43 -16.79 3.65
CA ARG A 91 27.61 -16.53 2.80
C ARG A 91 28.06 -15.05 2.82
N THR A 92 27.32 -14.14 3.44
CA THR A 92 27.69 -12.72 3.49
C THR A 92 28.89 -12.53 4.40
N PRO A 93 30.01 -11.98 3.89
CA PRO A 93 31.19 -11.68 4.70
C PRO A 93 30.82 -10.72 5.87
N ASN A 94 31.43 -10.95 7.03
CA ASN A 94 31.26 -10.13 8.23
C ASN A 94 29.84 -10.06 8.80
N MET A 95 28.90 -10.87 8.32
CA MET A 95 27.59 -10.97 8.93
C MET A 95 27.71 -11.64 10.31
N PRO A 96 27.15 -11.05 11.37
CA PRO A 96 27.17 -11.65 12.69
C PRO A 96 26.58 -13.08 12.68
N TYR A 97 27.26 -14.01 13.34
CA TYR A 97 26.89 -15.44 13.32
C TYR A 97 25.43 -15.68 13.78
N ASN A 98 25.01 -14.98 14.83
CA ASN A 98 23.66 -15.09 15.36
C ASN A 98 22.55 -14.62 14.36
N ILE A 99 22.88 -13.77 13.39
CA ILE A 99 21.95 -13.38 12.31
C ILE A 99 21.89 -14.50 11.27
N LYS A 100 23.02 -15.11 10.96
CA LYS A 100 23.11 -16.20 9.96
C LYS A 100 22.30 -17.44 10.32
N GLU A 101 22.13 -17.69 11.61
CA GLU A 101 21.47 -18.91 12.11
C GLU A 101 20.00 -18.71 12.48
N GLN A 102 19.51 -17.48 12.43
CA GLN A 102 18.10 -17.24 12.75
C GLN A 102 17.19 -17.65 11.60
N PRO A 103 16.03 -18.25 11.90
CA PRO A 103 15.02 -18.52 10.91
C PRO A 103 14.48 -17.22 10.31
N THR A 104 13.97 -17.31 9.09
CA THR A 104 13.30 -16.16 8.44
C THR A 104 11.85 -16.08 8.90
N LEU A 105 11.48 -14.97 9.53
CA LEU A 105 10.08 -14.69 9.86
C LEU A 105 9.28 -14.55 8.57
N THR A 106 8.18 -15.27 8.47
CA THR A 106 7.40 -15.36 7.23
C THR A 106 5.93 -15.06 7.51
N PHE A 107 5.38 -14.13 6.74
CA PHE A 107 3.96 -13.88 6.63
C PHE A 107 3.48 -14.38 5.27
N VAL A 108 2.37 -15.11 5.26
CA VAL A 108 1.74 -15.59 4.03
C VAL A 108 0.26 -15.24 4.06
N ALA A 109 -0.25 -14.76 2.94
CA ALA A 109 -1.67 -14.65 2.69
C ALA A 109 -2.06 -15.55 1.51
N ARG A 110 -3.14 -16.30 1.67
CA ARG A 110 -3.68 -17.20 0.65
C ARG A 110 -5.14 -16.86 0.37
N GLN A 111 -5.50 -16.88 -0.91
CA GLN A 111 -6.86 -16.71 -1.38
C GLN A 111 -7.25 -17.89 -2.25
N HIS A 112 -8.34 -18.56 -1.92
CA HIS A 112 -8.92 -19.62 -2.74
C HIS A 112 -9.83 -19.06 -3.85
N GLY A 113 -10.02 -19.86 -4.91
CA GLY A 113 -10.88 -19.52 -6.03
C GLY A 113 -10.26 -18.55 -7.02
N GLU A 114 -11.07 -17.67 -7.59
CA GLU A 114 -10.65 -16.68 -8.59
C GLU A 114 -9.92 -15.52 -7.94
N ALA A 115 -8.66 -15.73 -7.53
CA ALA A 115 -7.88 -14.77 -6.77
C ALA A 115 -7.60 -13.44 -7.54
N TRP A 116 -7.62 -13.45 -8.86
CA TRP A 116 -7.48 -12.23 -9.69
C TRP A 116 -8.64 -11.23 -9.51
N ASN A 117 -9.79 -11.67 -9.00
CA ASN A 117 -10.92 -10.81 -8.65
C ASN A 117 -10.81 -10.25 -7.21
N ARG A 118 -9.77 -10.64 -6.48
CA ARG A 118 -9.52 -10.30 -5.08
C ARG A 118 -8.04 -9.96 -4.91
N PRO A 119 -7.59 -8.80 -5.40
CA PRO A 119 -6.18 -8.44 -5.42
C PRO A 119 -5.56 -8.44 -4.02
N PHE A 120 -4.30 -8.83 -3.95
CA PHE A 120 -3.49 -8.68 -2.75
C PHE A 120 -2.97 -7.24 -2.69
N VAL A 121 -3.63 -6.42 -1.91
CA VAL A 121 -3.30 -5.00 -1.75
C VAL A 121 -2.60 -4.80 -0.43
N SER A 122 -1.38 -4.28 -0.46
CA SER A 122 -0.59 -4.09 0.75
C SER A 122 0.20 -2.78 0.75
N ILE A 123 0.42 -2.26 1.96
CA ILE A 123 1.30 -1.12 2.25
C ILE A 123 2.42 -1.61 3.16
N TYR A 124 3.65 -1.22 2.82
CA TYR A 124 4.84 -1.49 3.62
C TYR A 124 5.42 -0.19 4.13
N GLU A 125 5.79 -0.16 5.41
CA GLU A 125 6.47 0.97 6.02
C GLU A 125 7.61 0.48 6.92
N PRO A 126 8.88 0.72 6.57
CA PRO A 126 9.98 0.55 7.49
C PRO A 126 9.96 1.66 8.54
N SER A 127 10.31 1.33 9.78
CA SER A 127 10.46 2.30 10.86
C SER A 127 11.49 1.84 11.87
N THR A 128 11.93 2.75 12.73
CA THR A 128 12.82 2.44 13.85
C THR A 128 12.26 3.03 15.13
N LYS A 129 12.91 2.76 16.26
CA LYS A 129 12.54 3.38 17.52
C LYS A 129 12.70 4.91 17.48
N ASN A 130 13.76 5.42 16.84
CA ASN A 130 14.04 6.85 16.74
C ASN A 130 13.27 7.53 15.60
N GLU A 131 12.96 6.78 14.55
CA GLU A 131 12.10 7.21 13.44
C GLU A 131 10.85 6.33 13.40
N PRO A 132 9.89 6.57 14.31
CA PRO A 132 8.71 5.72 14.46
C PRO A 132 7.78 5.85 13.25
N SER A 133 6.97 4.81 13.03
CA SER A 133 5.95 4.79 11.98
C SER A 133 5.22 6.13 11.86
N ALA A 134 5.21 6.72 10.67
CA ALA A 134 4.46 7.92 10.33
C ALA A 134 2.98 7.61 10.08
N ILE A 135 2.64 6.38 9.75
CA ILE A 135 1.28 5.94 9.47
C ILE A 135 0.49 5.80 10.77
N GLN A 136 -0.66 6.45 10.81
CA GLN A 136 -1.65 6.30 11.87
C GLN A 136 -2.58 5.12 11.59
N SER A 137 -3.11 5.04 10.36
CA SER A 137 -3.98 3.96 9.92
C SER A 137 -3.93 3.77 8.41
N VAL A 138 -4.14 2.54 7.99
CA VAL A 138 -4.42 2.15 6.60
C VAL A 138 -5.80 1.53 6.59
N SER A 139 -6.63 1.90 5.64
CA SER A 139 -7.91 1.27 5.35
C SER A 139 -8.07 1.13 3.85
N TYR A 140 -8.92 0.21 3.45
CA TYR A 140 -9.20 -0.06 2.05
C TYR A 140 -10.66 0.29 1.75
N PHE A 141 -10.93 0.67 0.51
CA PHE A 141 -12.28 1.00 0.08
C PHE A 141 -12.56 0.40 -1.30
N ASP A 142 -13.82 0.11 -1.54
CA ASP A 142 -14.30 -0.33 -2.84
C ASP A 142 -14.86 0.88 -3.60
N ALA A 143 -14.87 0.79 -4.93
CA ALA A 143 -15.53 1.79 -5.76
C ALA A 143 -17.06 1.69 -5.62
N GLU A 144 -17.74 2.82 -5.83
CA GLU A 144 -19.21 2.89 -5.80
C GLU A 144 -19.83 2.15 -7.01
N GLU A 145 -19.06 2.01 -8.10
CA GLU A 145 -19.45 1.21 -9.26
C GLU A 145 -19.40 -0.28 -8.96
N THR A 146 -20.49 -0.99 -9.24
CA THR A 146 -20.56 -2.43 -9.08
C THR A 146 -19.78 -3.15 -10.19
N GLY A 147 -18.99 -4.17 -9.82
CA GLY A 147 -18.35 -5.06 -10.80
C GLY A 147 -16.93 -4.66 -11.22
N LEU A 148 -16.32 -3.64 -10.63
CA LEU A 148 -14.90 -3.37 -10.79
C LEU A 148 -14.09 -4.38 -9.95
N LYS A 149 -13.83 -5.55 -10.53
CA LYS A 149 -13.23 -6.69 -9.82
C LYS A 149 -11.74 -6.53 -9.52
N ASP A 150 -11.06 -5.70 -10.25
CA ASP A 150 -9.61 -5.46 -10.22
C ASP A 150 -9.25 -4.07 -9.68
N PHE A 151 -10.22 -3.42 -9.04
CA PHE A 151 -10.02 -2.15 -8.37
C PHE A 151 -9.35 -2.33 -7.01
N ALA A 152 -8.35 -1.48 -6.73
CA ALA A 152 -7.76 -1.34 -5.41
C ALA A 152 -7.83 0.11 -4.93
N GLY A 153 -8.62 0.33 -3.89
CA GLY A 153 -8.74 1.61 -3.20
C GLY A 153 -8.05 1.57 -1.84
N ILE A 154 -7.14 2.51 -1.57
CA ILE A 154 -6.38 2.59 -0.32
C ILE A 154 -6.50 3.99 0.27
N CYS A 155 -6.81 4.08 1.56
CA CYS A 155 -6.73 5.31 2.32
C CYS A 155 -5.65 5.19 3.40
N VAL A 156 -4.61 6.02 3.31
CA VAL A 156 -3.54 6.11 4.30
C VAL A 156 -3.70 7.41 5.09
N LYS A 157 -3.81 7.30 6.41
CA LYS A 157 -3.80 8.45 7.32
C LYS A 157 -2.48 8.49 8.05
N SER A 158 -1.78 9.61 7.95
CA SER A 158 -0.52 9.84 8.64
C SER A 158 -0.73 10.62 9.94
N LYS A 159 0.16 10.43 10.92
CA LYS A 159 0.12 11.09 12.23
C LYS A 159 0.25 12.62 12.15
N ASN A 160 0.83 13.15 11.07
CA ASN A 160 0.92 14.58 10.80
C ASN A 160 -0.35 15.18 10.18
N GLY A 161 -1.43 14.39 10.06
CA GLY A 161 -2.72 14.83 9.50
C GLY A 161 -2.82 14.72 7.96
N ARG A 162 -1.80 14.20 7.27
CA ARG A 162 -1.91 13.90 5.84
C ARG A 162 -2.85 12.71 5.62
N VAL A 163 -3.69 12.82 4.59
CA VAL A 163 -4.59 11.75 4.16
C VAL A 163 -4.40 11.53 2.66
N ASP A 164 -4.02 10.31 2.31
CA ASP A 164 -3.83 9.88 0.93
C ASP A 164 -4.94 8.91 0.53
N HIS A 165 -5.60 9.20 -0.60
CA HIS A 165 -6.48 8.25 -1.28
C HIS A 165 -5.78 7.79 -2.56
N ILE A 166 -5.59 6.50 -2.69
CA ILE A 166 -4.90 5.86 -3.81
C ILE A 166 -5.90 4.99 -4.53
N PHE A 167 -5.99 5.16 -5.85
CA PHE A 167 -6.84 4.40 -6.75
C PHE A 167 -5.94 3.65 -7.72
N SER A 168 -6.16 2.36 -7.87
CA SER A 168 -5.52 1.53 -8.90
C SER A 168 -6.58 0.73 -9.63
N LEU A 169 -6.57 0.82 -10.94
CA LEU A 169 -7.45 0.09 -11.86
C LEU A 169 -6.59 -0.65 -12.87
N SER A 170 -7.03 -1.80 -13.33
CA SER A 170 -6.33 -2.54 -14.40
C SER A 170 -6.58 -1.93 -15.79
N ASP A 171 -7.63 -1.12 -15.94
CA ASP A 171 -8.06 -0.54 -17.20
C ASP A 171 -8.57 0.89 -17.03
N ALA A 172 -7.85 1.85 -17.62
CA ALA A 172 -8.21 3.27 -17.66
C ALA A 172 -9.52 3.57 -18.40
N ALA A 173 -10.11 2.59 -19.09
CA ALA A 173 -11.44 2.74 -19.70
C ALA A 173 -12.55 2.81 -18.64
N HIS A 174 -12.35 2.18 -17.49
CA HIS A 174 -13.28 2.20 -16.37
C HIS A 174 -13.16 3.48 -15.54
N THR A 175 -14.22 3.75 -14.82
CA THR A 175 -14.28 4.86 -13.86
C THR A 175 -14.45 4.27 -12.47
N ALA A 176 -13.70 4.76 -11.48
CA ALA A 176 -13.93 4.46 -10.06
C ALA A 176 -14.34 5.73 -9.33
N THR A 177 -15.42 5.63 -8.56
CA THR A 177 -15.95 6.71 -7.71
C THR A 177 -15.86 6.28 -6.23
N TYR A 178 -15.47 7.21 -5.38
CA TYR A 178 -15.48 7.03 -3.93
C TYR A 178 -15.61 8.37 -3.22
N GLN A 179 -16.65 8.55 -2.41
CA GLN A 179 -16.90 9.77 -1.60
C GLN A 179 -16.73 11.09 -2.38
N GLY A 180 -17.32 11.15 -3.59
CA GLY A 180 -17.24 12.32 -4.46
C GLY A 180 -15.91 12.51 -5.19
N MET A 181 -14.93 11.65 -4.97
CA MET A 181 -13.75 11.54 -5.83
C MET A 181 -14.09 10.64 -7.02
N LYS A 182 -13.58 10.98 -8.21
CA LYS A 182 -13.81 10.23 -9.44
C LYS A 182 -12.52 10.10 -10.23
N VAL A 183 -12.17 8.90 -10.61
CA VAL A 183 -10.93 8.58 -11.34
C VAL A 183 -11.25 7.76 -12.59
N LYS A 184 -10.71 8.19 -13.72
CA LYS A 184 -10.66 7.45 -14.98
C LYS A 184 -9.20 7.39 -15.42
N ALA A 185 -8.45 6.42 -14.90
CA ALA A 185 -7.01 6.28 -15.05
C ALA A 185 -6.57 4.88 -14.58
N ASP A 186 -5.38 4.45 -14.95
CA ASP A 186 -4.80 3.23 -14.37
C ASP A 186 -4.43 3.44 -12.90
N TYR A 187 -4.02 4.67 -12.55
CA TYR A 187 -3.59 4.99 -11.20
C TYR A 187 -3.87 6.44 -10.86
N ALA A 188 -4.29 6.72 -9.63
CA ALA A 188 -4.42 8.08 -9.14
C ALA A 188 -4.08 8.18 -7.64
N VAL A 189 -3.55 9.33 -7.25
CA VAL A 189 -3.33 9.68 -5.84
C VAL A 189 -3.96 11.05 -5.58
N ILE A 190 -4.69 11.14 -4.48
CA ILE A 190 -5.25 12.38 -3.96
C ILE A 190 -4.77 12.54 -2.53
N SER A 191 -3.81 13.45 -2.31
CA SER A 191 -3.23 13.75 -1.00
C SER A 191 -3.76 15.08 -0.50
N ASN A 192 -4.25 15.09 0.73
CA ASN A 192 -4.56 16.30 1.47
C ASN A 192 -3.62 16.39 2.66
N GLU A 193 -2.82 17.45 2.73
CA GLU A 193 -1.82 17.65 3.77
C GLU A 193 -2.28 18.74 4.77
N TYR A 194 -1.62 18.75 5.91
CA TYR A 194 -1.79 19.85 6.88
C TYR A 194 -1.47 21.20 6.22
N ALA A 195 -2.05 22.28 6.72
CA ALA A 195 -1.94 23.65 6.19
C ALA A 195 -2.51 23.87 4.77
N GLY A 196 -3.35 22.93 4.27
CA GLY A 196 -4.07 23.10 3.01
C GLY A 196 -3.22 22.85 1.75
N ASN A 197 -2.04 22.27 1.90
CA ASN A 197 -1.31 21.71 0.76
C ASN A 197 -2.05 20.50 0.21
N ARG A 198 -1.97 20.30 -1.09
CA ARG A 198 -2.65 19.21 -1.79
C ARG A 198 -1.79 18.72 -2.93
N THR A 199 -1.80 17.41 -3.14
CA THR A 199 -1.18 16.77 -4.29
C THR A 199 -2.20 15.86 -4.97
N LEU A 200 -2.37 16.01 -6.28
CA LEU A 200 -3.21 15.17 -7.11
C LEU A 200 -2.34 14.62 -8.24
N PHE A 201 -2.35 13.31 -8.39
CA PHE A 201 -1.64 12.63 -9.47
C PHE A 201 -2.64 11.79 -10.28
N LEU A 202 -2.69 12.04 -11.58
CA LEU A 202 -3.39 11.25 -12.59
C LEU A 202 -2.34 10.46 -13.37
N GLY A 203 -2.38 9.15 -13.31
CA GLY A 203 -1.43 8.26 -13.99
C GLY A 203 -2.09 7.48 -15.11
N ASN A 204 -1.66 7.73 -16.34
CA ASN A 204 -2.21 7.12 -17.56
C ASN A 204 -3.74 7.21 -17.62
N GLY A 205 -4.28 8.42 -17.49
CA GLY A 205 -5.73 8.61 -17.41
C GLY A 205 -6.24 9.86 -18.09
N THR A 206 -7.56 9.98 -18.12
CA THR A 206 -8.26 11.10 -18.76
C THR A 206 -9.02 11.99 -17.79
N GLN A 207 -9.29 11.52 -16.58
CA GLN A 207 -10.04 12.31 -15.60
C GLN A 207 -9.64 11.98 -14.15
N LEU A 208 -9.47 13.03 -13.35
CA LEU A 208 -9.42 12.96 -11.91
C LEU A 208 -10.26 14.10 -11.33
N VAL A 209 -11.22 13.75 -10.47
CA VAL A 209 -12.04 14.70 -9.72
C VAL A 209 -11.82 14.48 -8.23
N ALA A 210 -11.61 15.58 -7.53
CA ALA A 210 -11.55 15.63 -6.07
C ALA A 210 -12.37 16.84 -5.59
N PRO A 211 -12.76 16.95 -4.33
CA PRO A 211 -13.52 18.10 -3.85
C PRO A 211 -12.87 19.43 -4.23
N GLY A 212 -13.57 20.24 -5.05
CA GLY A 212 -13.13 21.53 -5.55
C GLY A 212 -12.10 21.51 -6.68
N ILE A 213 -11.69 20.33 -7.19
CA ILE A 213 -10.66 20.21 -8.23
C ILE A 213 -11.08 19.17 -9.28
N MET A 214 -10.81 19.47 -10.54
CA MET A 214 -10.92 18.51 -11.64
C MET A 214 -9.70 18.66 -12.55
N ILE A 215 -9.14 17.54 -12.98
CA ILE A 215 -8.14 17.41 -14.02
C ILE A 215 -8.79 16.61 -15.15
N GLN A 216 -8.67 17.09 -16.39
CA GLN A 216 -9.19 16.43 -17.57
C GLN A 216 -8.22 16.57 -18.74
N THR A 217 -8.02 15.48 -19.47
CA THR A 217 -7.21 15.38 -20.71
C THR A 217 -8.03 14.75 -21.82
N ASP A 218 -7.69 15.04 -23.07
CA ASP A 218 -8.39 14.47 -24.24
C ASP A 218 -7.89 13.05 -24.55
N SER A 219 -6.72 12.68 -24.11
CA SER A 219 -6.13 11.34 -24.21
C SER A 219 -5.45 10.96 -22.91
N ALA A 220 -5.16 9.67 -22.71
CA ALA A 220 -4.47 9.18 -21.52
C ALA A 220 -3.15 9.92 -21.31
N ALA A 221 -2.96 10.47 -20.11
CA ALA A 221 -1.82 11.30 -19.75
C ALA A 221 -1.43 11.13 -18.28
N ASN A 222 -0.21 11.56 -17.97
CA ASN A 222 0.27 11.70 -16.61
C ASN A 222 0.22 13.19 -16.23
N VAL A 223 -0.49 13.51 -15.15
CA VAL A 223 -0.63 14.88 -14.65
C VAL A 223 -0.37 14.90 -13.14
N LEU A 224 0.58 15.70 -12.71
CA LEU A 224 0.78 16.05 -11.30
C LEU A 224 0.33 17.48 -11.07
N LEU A 225 -0.58 17.70 -10.15
CA LEU A 225 -1.04 19.01 -9.70
C LEU A 225 -0.75 19.16 -8.20
N GLU A 226 0.04 20.14 -7.84
CA GLU A 226 0.42 20.40 -6.45
C GLU A 226 0.05 21.79 -6.01
N LYS A 227 -0.49 21.91 -4.78
CA LYS A 227 -0.66 23.19 -4.09
C LYS A 227 0.39 23.27 -2.99
N LYS A 228 1.27 24.28 -3.09
CA LYS A 228 2.32 24.61 -2.12
C LYS A 228 2.25 26.10 -1.79
N GLU A 229 2.21 26.46 -0.51
CA GLU A 229 2.19 27.85 -0.06
C GLU A 229 1.11 28.70 -0.74
N GLY A 230 -0.08 28.11 -0.91
CA GLY A 230 -1.23 28.78 -1.55
C GLY A 230 -1.18 28.86 -3.08
N LYS A 231 -0.09 28.47 -3.72
CA LYS A 231 0.10 28.50 -5.19
C LYS A 231 -0.05 27.10 -5.77
N TRP A 232 -0.55 27.04 -7.00
CA TRP A 232 -0.71 25.80 -7.73
C TRP A 232 0.40 25.61 -8.75
N TYR A 233 0.92 24.40 -8.84
CA TYR A 233 1.96 23.99 -9.80
C TYR A 233 1.49 22.75 -10.53
N ILE A 234 1.94 22.58 -11.77
CA ILE A 234 1.56 21.47 -12.63
C ILE A 234 2.77 20.87 -13.36
N ILE A 235 2.75 19.56 -13.53
CA ILE A 235 3.53 18.80 -14.52
C ILE A 235 2.50 18.02 -15.34
N SER A 236 2.61 18.04 -16.67
CA SER A 236 1.70 17.31 -17.53
C SER A 236 2.39 16.77 -18.78
N SER A 237 2.15 15.50 -19.10
CA SER A 237 2.64 14.86 -20.34
C SER A 237 1.80 15.17 -21.58
N ALA A 238 0.63 15.79 -21.41
CA ALA A 238 -0.25 16.19 -22.50
C ALA A 238 -1.00 17.50 -22.13
N PRO A 239 -1.56 18.21 -23.10
CA PRO A 239 -2.46 19.34 -22.81
C PRO A 239 -3.62 18.89 -21.91
N CYS A 240 -3.92 19.68 -20.89
CA CYS A 240 -4.98 19.37 -19.95
C CYS A 240 -5.81 20.60 -19.56
N THR A 241 -7.00 20.34 -19.08
CA THR A 241 -7.88 21.31 -18.44
C THR A 241 -7.87 21.04 -16.93
N VAL A 242 -7.59 22.07 -16.13
CA VAL A 242 -7.68 22.03 -14.67
C VAL A 242 -8.79 22.99 -14.25
N VAL A 243 -9.69 22.53 -13.39
CA VAL A 243 -10.69 23.36 -12.73
C VAL A 243 -10.40 23.40 -11.24
N ILE A 244 -10.26 24.57 -10.66
CA ILE A 244 -10.02 24.76 -9.23
C ILE A 244 -11.03 25.76 -8.69
N ASN A 245 -11.89 25.31 -7.78
CA ASN A 245 -12.98 26.09 -7.20
C ASN A 245 -13.82 26.83 -8.26
N GLY A 246 -14.15 26.14 -9.36
CA GLY A 246 -14.95 26.68 -10.46
C GLY A 246 -14.18 27.49 -11.51
N LYS A 247 -12.92 27.87 -11.25
CA LYS A 247 -12.09 28.56 -12.23
C LYS A 247 -11.40 27.54 -13.13
N LYS A 248 -11.55 27.69 -14.45
CA LYS A 248 -11.01 26.81 -15.47
C LYS A 248 -9.72 27.38 -16.05
N VAL A 249 -8.67 26.57 -16.08
CA VAL A 249 -7.37 26.89 -16.67
C VAL A 249 -6.98 25.79 -17.65
N LYS A 250 -6.46 26.13 -18.81
CA LYS A 250 -5.85 25.20 -19.74
C LYS A 250 -4.34 25.26 -19.60
N SER A 251 -3.71 24.10 -19.56
CA SER A 251 -2.25 23.96 -19.56
C SER A 251 -1.82 23.15 -20.79
N GLY A 252 -0.66 23.48 -21.33
CA GLY A 252 -0.03 22.69 -22.40
C GLY A 252 0.69 21.47 -21.84
N VAL A 253 1.66 20.96 -22.57
CA VAL A 253 2.62 19.98 -22.08
C VAL A 253 3.63 20.70 -21.17
N GLU A 254 3.72 20.25 -19.93
CA GLU A 254 4.60 20.86 -18.91
C GLU A 254 5.56 19.78 -18.37
N PRO A 255 6.74 19.64 -18.95
CA PRO A 255 7.67 18.56 -18.57
C PRO A 255 8.37 18.78 -17.22
N LYS A 256 8.20 19.94 -16.61
CA LYS A 256 8.72 20.30 -15.29
C LYS A 256 7.66 21.07 -14.50
N LEU A 257 7.85 21.15 -13.19
CA LEU A 257 6.92 21.82 -12.29
C LEU A 257 6.78 23.31 -12.66
N THR A 258 5.63 23.66 -13.20
CA THR A 258 5.31 25.00 -13.73
C THR A 258 4.19 25.64 -12.91
N LEU A 259 4.32 26.94 -12.61
CA LEU A 259 3.29 27.69 -11.87
C LEU A 259 2.03 27.81 -12.72
N LEU A 260 0.92 27.30 -12.19
CA LEU A 260 -0.40 27.45 -12.79
C LEU A 260 -1.03 28.77 -12.34
N ARG A 261 -1.27 29.66 -13.29
CA ARG A 261 -1.91 30.98 -13.01
C ARG A 261 -3.42 30.83 -13.01
N ILE A 262 -4.05 30.94 -11.83
CA ILE A 262 -5.49 30.76 -11.59
C ILE A 262 -6.18 32.11 -11.43
#